data_5a6ce0cfd43761ec96f0117e82899d80
#
_entry.id   5a6ce0cfd43761ec96f0117e82899d80
#
_cell.length_a   1.000
_cell.length_b   1.000
_cell.length_c   1.000
_cell.angle_alpha   90.00
_cell.angle_beta   90.00
_cell.angle_gamma   90.00
#
_symmetry.space_group_name_H-M   'P 1'
#
loop_
_entity.id
_entity.type
_entity.pdbx_description
1 polymer ?
#
loop_
_entity_poly.entity_id
_entity_poly.type
_entity_poly.pdbx_seq_one_letter_code
_entity_poly.pdbx_strand_id
1 'polypeptide(L)'
;MTSSLLFVHAHPDDETINNGIAMAHYAQLGHQVALVTCTAGEEGEVLVEDLAHLAASQTDKLGEHRKLELANAMAALGVADHRFLGGFGKYRDSGMMGEASNDRPDCFWQADLLEASLHLLKLIRELKPKVLVSYDDFGGYGHPDHFHTHRVAMHAVQLAG
;
A
#
# COMPACT_ATOMS: atom_id res chain seq x y z
N MET A 1 8.38 4.08 -26.57
CA MET A 1 9.07 4.53 -25.34
C MET A 1 8.38 3.86 -24.16
N THR A 2 9.14 3.16 -23.33
CA THR A 2 8.62 2.58 -22.07
C THR A 2 8.44 3.70 -21.06
N SER A 3 7.25 3.83 -20.49
CA SER A 3 6.97 4.73 -19.36
C SER A 3 7.01 3.96 -18.05
N SER A 4 7.26 4.65 -16.95
CA SER A 4 7.24 4.07 -15.61
C SER A 4 5.98 4.55 -14.88
N LEU A 5 5.23 3.63 -14.29
CA LEU A 5 4.03 3.88 -13.49
C LEU A 5 4.30 3.40 -12.06
N LEU A 6 3.91 4.20 -11.09
CA LEU A 6 4.00 3.88 -9.67
C LEU A 6 2.61 3.92 -9.05
N PHE A 7 2.16 2.80 -8.51
CA PHE A 7 0.93 2.70 -7.74
C PHE A 7 1.28 2.72 -6.24
N VAL A 8 0.52 3.49 -5.46
CA VAL A 8 0.74 3.63 -4.01
C VAL A 8 -0.58 3.35 -3.30
N HIS A 9 -0.64 2.24 -2.61
CA HIS A 9 -1.84 1.74 -1.92
C HIS A 9 -1.58 1.51 -0.43
N ALA A 10 -2.65 1.52 0.37
CA ALA A 10 -2.57 1.38 1.81
C ALA A 10 -2.35 -0.08 2.23
N HIS A 11 -3.13 -1.01 1.68
CA HIS A 11 -3.16 -2.40 2.10
C HIS A 11 -2.97 -3.37 0.93
N PRO A 12 -2.53 -4.61 1.18
CA PRO A 12 -2.60 -5.69 0.20
C PRO A 12 -4.06 -5.97 -0.16
N ASP A 13 -4.43 -5.93 -1.42
CA ASP A 13 -5.71 -6.08 -2.11
C ASP A 13 -6.19 -4.80 -2.81
N ASP A 14 -6.00 -3.62 -2.22
CA ASP A 14 -6.43 -2.33 -2.80
C ASP A 14 -5.96 -2.15 -4.26
N GLU A 15 -4.71 -2.53 -4.53
CA GLU A 15 -4.12 -2.42 -5.87
C GLU A 15 -4.84 -3.33 -6.88
N THR A 16 -5.17 -4.55 -6.46
CA THR A 16 -5.82 -5.54 -7.32
C THR A 16 -7.27 -5.17 -7.57
N ILE A 17 -8.00 -4.78 -6.52
CA ILE A 17 -9.42 -4.40 -6.59
C ILE A 17 -9.59 -3.12 -7.42
N ASN A 18 -8.79 -2.09 -7.17
CA ASN A 18 -8.99 -0.78 -7.78
C ASN A 18 -8.25 -0.62 -9.11
N ASN A 19 -7.07 -1.22 -9.26
CA ASN A 19 -6.15 -0.93 -10.36
C ASN A 19 -5.59 -2.17 -11.06
N GLY A 20 -5.96 -3.39 -10.66
CA GLY A 20 -5.38 -4.64 -11.18
C GLY A 20 -5.43 -4.73 -12.71
N ILE A 21 -6.55 -4.35 -13.32
CA ILE A 21 -6.68 -4.33 -14.79
C ILE A 21 -5.69 -3.34 -15.42
N ALA A 22 -5.56 -2.15 -14.87
CA ALA A 22 -4.62 -1.14 -15.38
C ALA A 22 -3.16 -1.61 -15.22
N MET A 23 -2.80 -2.15 -14.05
CA MET A 23 -1.46 -2.67 -13.78
C MET A 23 -1.10 -3.78 -14.77
N ALA A 24 -1.96 -4.78 -14.94
CA ALA A 24 -1.75 -5.88 -15.89
C ALA A 24 -1.63 -5.38 -17.35
N HIS A 25 -2.51 -4.44 -17.74
CA HIS A 25 -2.50 -3.89 -19.09
C HIS A 25 -1.17 -3.19 -19.41
N TYR A 26 -0.72 -2.30 -18.54
CA TYR A 26 0.54 -1.58 -18.77
C TYR A 26 1.76 -2.49 -18.67
N ALA A 27 1.75 -3.50 -17.79
CA ALA A 27 2.79 -4.51 -17.70
C ALA A 27 2.90 -5.31 -19.00
N GLN A 28 1.76 -5.75 -19.57
CA GLN A 28 1.71 -6.47 -20.85
C GLN A 28 2.20 -5.62 -22.03
N LEU A 29 2.01 -4.30 -21.99
CA LEU A 29 2.56 -3.37 -23.00
C LEU A 29 4.05 -3.12 -22.83
N GLY A 30 4.72 -3.74 -21.86
CA GLY A 30 6.15 -3.60 -21.58
C GLY A 30 6.52 -2.32 -20.85
N HIS A 31 5.56 -1.64 -20.21
CA HIS A 31 5.85 -0.52 -19.31
C HIS A 31 6.41 -1.03 -17.97
N GLN A 32 7.22 -0.20 -17.32
CA GLN A 32 7.63 -0.46 -15.96
C GLN A 32 6.46 -0.11 -15.02
N VAL A 33 5.92 -1.12 -14.35
CA VAL A 33 4.87 -0.97 -13.34
C VAL A 33 5.46 -1.35 -11.99
N ALA A 34 5.36 -0.45 -11.02
CA ALA A 34 5.79 -0.69 -9.65
C ALA A 34 4.64 -0.41 -8.67
N LEU A 35 4.63 -1.14 -7.56
CA LEU A 35 3.68 -0.99 -6.46
C LEU A 35 4.42 -0.67 -5.16
N VAL A 36 3.87 0.27 -4.40
CA VAL A 36 4.20 0.50 -2.98
C VAL A 36 2.94 0.28 -2.17
N THR A 37 3.01 -0.61 -1.18
CA THR A 37 1.94 -0.85 -0.21
C THR A 37 2.39 -0.33 1.16
N CYS A 38 1.55 0.46 1.84
CA CYS A 38 1.99 1.17 3.04
C CYS A 38 2.05 0.28 4.28
N THR A 39 1.06 -0.62 4.46
CA THR A 39 0.95 -1.55 5.61
C THR A 39 0.78 -2.98 5.11
N ALA A 40 0.75 -3.94 6.01
CA ALA A 40 0.48 -5.33 5.64
C ALA A 40 -1.00 -5.75 5.84
N GLY A 41 -1.88 -4.80 6.21
CA GLY A 41 -3.31 -5.06 6.40
C GLY A 41 -3.60 -5.93 7.61
N GLU A 42 -2.88 -5.71 8.72
CA GLU A 42 -2.91 -6.55 9.92
C GLU A 42 -4.25 -6.52 10.66
N GLU A 43 -4.98 -5.39 10.57
CA GLU A 43 -6.29 -5.21 11.22
C GLU A 43 -7.47 -5.64 10.31
N GLY A 44 -7.17 -6.18 9.13
CA GLY A 44 -8.20 -6.64 8.19
C GLY A 44 -9.11 -7.72 8.76
N GLU A 45 -10.38 -7.72 8.36
CA GLU A 45 -11.35 -8.74 8.73
C GLU A 45 -11.01 -10.08 8.07
N VAL A 46 -10.97 -11.16 8.87
CA VAL A 46 -10.71 -12.52 8.37
C VAL A 46 -12.02 -13.26 8.20
N LEU A 47 -12.52 -13.33 6.96
CA LEU A 47 -13.81 -13.97 6.63
C LEU A 47 -13.70 -15.49 6.45
N VAL A 48 -12.50 -16.01 6.21
CA VAL A 48 -12.25 -17.44 6.00
C VAL A 48 -12.02 -18.12 7.35
N GLU A 49 -12.90 -19.06 7.73
CA GLU A 49 -12.87 -19.72 9.04
C GLU A 49 -11.52 -20.38 9.36
N ASP A 50 -10.93 -21.08 8.39
CA ASP A 50 -9.62 -21.74 8.55
C ASP A 50 -8.47 -20.76 8.84
N LEU A 51 -8.63 -19.49 8.45
CA LEU A 51 -7.66 -18.41 8.66
C LEU A 51 -7.97 -17.52 9.86
N ALA A 52 -9.10 -17.73 10.55
CA ALA A 52 -9.55 -16.88 11.67
C ALA A 52 -8.47 -16.73 12.76
N HIS A 53 -7.64 -17.76 12.95
CA HIS A 53 -6.54 -17.76 13.91
C HIS A 53 -5.43 -16.73 13.58
N LEU A 54 -5.38 -16.18 12.36
CA LEU A 54 -4.40 -15.18 11.93
C LEU A 54 -4.75 -13.75 12.34
N ALA A 55 -6.02 -13.50 12.71
CA ALA A 55 -6.51 -12.16 13.05
C ALA A 55 -5.64 -11.45 14.10
N ALA A 56 -5.64 -10.10 14.07
CA ALA A 56 -4.89 -9.27 15.02
C ALA A 56 -5.24 -9.59 16.49
N SER A 57 -6.51 -9.91 16.76
CA SER A 57 -7.00 -10.31 18.11
C SER A 57 -6.60 -11.73 18.54
N GLN A 58 -5.96 -12.52 17.66
CA GLN A 58 -5.55 -13.90 17.89
C GLN A 58 -4.03 -14.04 17.86
N THR A 59 -3.46 -14.56 16.76
CA THR A 59 -2.00 -14.74 16.64
C THR A 59 -1.28 -13.55 16.03
N ASP A 60 -2.01 -12.58 15.50
CA ASP A 60 -1.46 -11.38 14.82
C ASP A 60 -0.51 -11.76 13.65
N LYS A 61 -0.93 -12.73 12.85
CA LYS A 61 -0.15 -13.25 11.70
C LYS A 61 -0.76 -12.93 10.34
N LEU A 62 -1.86 -12.16 10.31
CA LEU A 62 -2.54 -11.82 9.07
C LEU A 62 -1.62 -11.07 8.10
N GLY A 63 -0.83 -10.11 8.58
CA GLY A 63 0.09 -9.34 7.73
C GLY A 63 1.14 -10.21 7.04
N GLU A 64 1.68 -11.24 7.72
CA GLU A 64 2.62 -12.19 7.11
C GLU A 64 1.92 -13.03 6.01
N HIS A 65 0.68 -13.42 6.24
CA HIS A 65 -0.12 -14.15 5.26
C HIS A 65 -0.42 -13.28 4.04
N ARG A 66 -0.95 -12.07 4.24
CA ARG A 66 -1.29 -11.12 3.17
C ARG A 66 -0.08 -10.68 2.34
N LYS A 67 1.11 -10.65 2.92
CA LYS A 67 2.34 -10.44 2.16
C LYS A 67 2.55 -11.51 1.09
N LEU A 68 2.21 -12.77 1.38
CA LEU A 68 2.31 -13.86 0.40
C LEU A 68 1.21 -13.75 -0.65
N GLU A 69 -0.01 -13.39 -0.25
CA GLU A 69 -1.11 -13.14 -1.18
C GLU A 69 -0.76 -12.00 -2.15
N LEU A 70 -0.22 -10.89 -1.64
CA LEU A 70 0.25 -9.76 -2.46
C LEU A 70 1.32 -10.20 -3.47
N ALA A 71 2.29 -10.99 -3.04
CA ALA A 71 3.33 -11.49 -3.95
C ALA A 71 2.74 -12.35 -5.08
N ASN A 72 1.77 -13.20 -4.77
CA ASN A 72 1.07 -14.00 -5.76
C ASN A 72 0.21 -13.15 -6.71
N ALA A 73 -0.48 -12.14 -6.18
CA ALA A 73 -1.25 -11.19 -6.98
C ALA A 73 -0.35 -10.42 -7.95
N MET A 74 0.79 -9.90 -7.48
CA MET A 74 1.76 -9.20 -8.33
C MET A 74 2.33 -10.09 -9.42
N ALA A 75 2.64 -11.35 -9.11
CA ALA A 75 3.08 -12.32 -10.11
C ALA A 75 2.01 -12.56 -11.19
N ALA A 76 0.74 -12.69 -10.78
CA ALA A 76 -0.39 -12.87 -11.70
C ALA A 76 -0.64 -11.64 -12.60
N LEU A 77 -0.44 -10.43 -12.07
CA LEU A 77 -0.58 -9.16 -12.82
C LEU A 77 0.66 -8.83 -13.68
N GLY A 78 1.76 -9.58 -13.56
CA GLY A 78 3.01 -9.31 -14.28
C GLY A 78 3.81 -8.14 -13.72
N VAL A 79 3.61 -7.79 -12.45
CA VAL A 79 4.28 -6.69 -11.74
C VAL A 79 5.43 -7.26 -10.91
N ALA A 80 6.66 -7.04 -11.35
CA ALA A 80 7.86 -7.60 -10.70
C ALA A 80 8.38 -6.73 -9.53
N ASP A 81 8.13 -5.42 -9.56
CA ASP A 81 8.61 -4.48 -8.53
C ASP A 81 7.45 -4.10 -7.59
N HIS A 82 7.40 -4.75 -6.44
CA HIS A 82 6.47 -4.41 -5.37
C HIS A 82 7.21 -4.32 -4.03
N ARG A 83 6.92 -3.28 -3.27
CA ARG A 83 7.65 -2.93 -2.05
C ARG A 83 6.69 -2.44 -0.98
N PHE A 84 7.05 -2.68 0.29
CA PHE A 84 6.40 -2.03 1.42
C PHE A 84 7.08 -0.69 1.74
N LEU A 85 6.29 0.33 2.06
CA LEU A 85 6.77 1.68 2.39
C LEU A 85 7.67 1.64 3.62
N GLY A 86 8.94 2.03 3.47
CA GLY A 86 9.93 1.94 4.54
C GLY A 86 10.41 0.52 4.88
N GLY A 87 9.87 -0.51 4.20
CA GLY A 87 10.12 -1.93 4.44
C GLY A 87 8.94 -2.64 5.12
N PHE A 88 8.87 -3.97 4.98
CA PHE A 88 7.81 -4.77 5.59
C PHE A 88 7.73 -4.58 7.10
N GLY A 89 6.54 -4.29 7.63
CA GLY A 89 6.29 -4.08 9.06
C GLY A 89 6.79 -2.73 9.61
N LYS A 90 7.22 -1.78 8.75
CA LYS A 90 7.57 -0.43 9.20
C LYS A 90 6.35 0.32 9.74
N TYR A 91 5.22 0.18 9.10
CA TYR A 91 3.95 0.76 9.50
C TYR A 91 2.91 -0.35 9.61
N ARG A 92 2.13 -0.32 10.69
CA ARG A 92 1.02 -1.23 10.92
C ARG A 92 -0.28 -0.63 10.36
N ASP A 93 -1.17 -1.48 9.90
CA ASP A 93 -2.56 -1.13 9.57
C ASP A 93 -3.25 -0.46 10.77
N SER A 94 -3.97 0.61 10.49
CA SER A 94 -4.65 1.40 11.51
C SER A 94 -6.05 0.92 11.86
N GLY A 95 -6.60 0.00 11.07
CA GLY A 95 -8.01 -0.39 11.16
C GLY A 95 -8.96 0.72 10.67
N MET A 96 -10.25 0.50 10.78
CA MET A 96 -11.27 1.47 10.38
C MET A 96 -11.27 2.69 11.29
N MET A 97 -11.72 3.82 10.74
CA MET A 97 -11.79 5.08 11.49
C MET A 97 -12.62 4.92 12.78
N GLY A 98 -12.03 5.30 13.91
CA GLY A 98 -12.66 5.23 15.24
C GLY A 98 -12.36 3.94 16.01
N GLU A 99 -11.60 3.02 15.46
CA GLU A 99 -11.13 1.83 16.18
C GLU A 99 -9.95 2.16 17.11
N ALA A 100 -9.78 1.36 18.16
CA ALA A 100 -8.70 1.54 19.15
C ALA A 100 -7.30 1.39 18.53
N SER A 101 -7.19 0.64 17.43
CA SER A 101 -5.96 0.49 16.64
C SER A 101 -5.46 1.82 16.05
N ASN A 102 -6.34 2.82 15.85
CA ASN A 102 -5.95 4.15 15.38
C ASN A 102 -5.04 4.90 16.37
N ASP A 103 -5.08 4.55 17.66
CA ASP A 103 -4.29 5.20 18.71
C ASP A 103 -2.93 4.51 18.92
N ARG A 104 -2.64 3.45 18.22
CA ARG A 104 -1.35 2.75 18.31
C ARG A 104 -0.22 3.63 17.76
N PRO A 105 0.91 3.73 18.46
CA PRO A 105 2.04 4.56 18.00
C PRO A 105 2.75 4.02 16.75
N ASP A 106 2.56 2.74 16.44
CA ASP A 106 3.15 2.06 15.28
C ASP A 106 2.19 1.98 14.07
N CYS A 107 0.94 2.44 14.20
CA CYS A 107 -0.01 2.44 13.10
C CYS A 107 0.31 3.54 12.07
N PHE A 108 -0.06 3.30 10.82
CA PHE A 108 0.26 4.21 9.72
C PHE A 108 -0.45 5.56 9.84
N TRP A 109 -1.65 5.60 10.40
CA TRP A 109 -2.38 6.84 10.66
C TRP A 109 -1.64 7.82 11.58
N GLN A 110 -0.84 7.29 12.53
CA GLN A 110 -0.03 8.09 13.46
C GLN A 110 1.37 8.38 12.93
N ALA A 111 1.75 7.84 11.77
CA ALA A 111 3.07 8.04 11.22
C ALA A 111 3.34 9.51 10.88
N ASP A 112 4.56 9.97 11.12
CA ASP A 112 4.99 11.31 10.71
C ASP A 112 4.93 11.46 9.19
N LEU A 113 4.18 12.45 8.73
CA LEU A 113 3.95 12.68 7.30
C LEU A 113 5.26 12.89 6.53
N LEU A 114 6.20 13.65 7.10
CA LEU A 114 7.47 13.91 6.42
C LEU A 114 8.32 12.64 6.33
N GLU A 115 8.43 11.86 7.42
CA GLU A 115 9.16 10.59 7.42
C GLU A 115 8.60 9.64 6.36
N ALA A 116 7.28 9.39 6.38
CA ALA A 116 6.63 8.51 5.43
C ALA A 116 6.81 9.00 3.97
N SER A 117 6.69 10.31 3.75
CA SER A 117 6.92 10.92 2.43
C SER A 117 8.36 10.79 1.96
N LEU A 118 9.36 10.85 2.85
CA LEU A 118 10.76 10.67 2.48
C LEU A 118 11.06 9.22 2.04
N HIS A 119 10.38 8.22 2.63
CA HIS A 119 10.47 6.85 2.14
C HIS A 119 9.94 6.74 0.69
N LEU A 120 8.79 7.35 0.41
CA LEU A 120 8.20 7.33 -0.94
C LEU A 120 9.02 8.17 -1.93
N LEU A 121 9.52 9.34 -1.51
CA LEU A 121 10.39 10.20 -2.31
C LEU A 121 11.64 9.47 -2.82
N LYS A 122 12.25 8.64 -1.98
CA LYS A 122 13.39 7.82 -2.37
C LYS A 122 13.03 6.92 -3.55
N LEU A 123 11.85 6.28 -3.50
CA LEU A 123 11.37 5.41 -4.57
C LEU A 123 11.00 6.20 -5.84
N ILE A 124 10.37 7.36 -5.70
CA ILE A 124 10.07 8.27 -6.81
C ILE A 124 11.37 8.68 -7.55
N ARG A 125 12.42 9.03 -6.81
CA ARG A 125 13.72 9.40 -7.41
C ARG A 125 14.45 8.25 -8.06
N GLU A 126 14.30 7.02 -7.53
CA GLU A 126 14.85 5.80 -8.10
C GLU A 126 14.13 5.42 -9.40
N LEU A 127 12.79 5.32 -9.34
CA LEU A 127 11.96 4.79 -10.42
C LEU A 127 11.61 5.85 -11.47
N LYS A 128 11.65 7.13 -11.12
CA LYS A 128 11.28 8.27 -11.96
C LYS A 128 9.96 8.06 -12.71
N PRO A 129 8.86 7.75 -12.00
CA PRO A 129 7.60 7.44 -12.63
C PRO A 129 7.08 8.63 -13.42
N LYS A 130 6.47 8.37 -14.57
CA LYS A 130 5.74 9.36 -15.37
C LYS A 130 4.32 9.58 -14.83
N VAL A 131 3.78 8.57 -14.17
CA VAL A 131 2.45 8.59 -13.56
C VAL A 131 2.57 7.95 -12.17
N LEU A 132 2.01 8.63 -11.16
CA LEU A 132 1.79 8.09 -9.83
C LEU A 132 0.29 8.00 -9.61
N VAL A 133 -0.19 6.85 -9.19
CA VAL A 133 -1.60 6.56 -8.90
C VAL A 133 -1.75 6.28 -7.42
N SER A 134 -2.71 6.93 -6.78
CA SER A 134 -3.05 6.76 -5.38
C SER A 134 -4.52 7.10 -5.17
N TYR A 135 -4.99 7.21 -3.93
CA TYR A 135 -6.37 7.58 -3.58
C TYR A 135 -6.63 9.08 -3.80
N ASP A 136 -7.92 9.43 -3.81
CA ASP A 136 -8.38 10.81 -3.66
C ASP A 136 -8.15 11.34 -2.22
N ASP A 137 -8.51 12.59 -1.96
CA ASP A 137 -8.34 13.25 -0.67
C ASP A 137 -9.24 12.68 0.44
N PHE A 138 -10.31 11.98 0.08
CA PHE A 138 -11.20 11.27 0.99
C PHE A 138 -10.80 9.79 1.21
N GLY A 139 -9.79 9.29 0.48
CA GLY A 139 -9.34 7.91 0.58
C GLY A 139 -10.37 6.90 0.09
N GLY A 140 -11.20 7.28 -0.88
CA GLY A 140 -12.26 6.44 -1.44
C GLY A 140 -13.48 6.30 -0.53
N TYR A 141 -13.34 5.65 0.61
CA TYR A 141 -14.44 5.39 1.55
C TYR A 141 -14.16 5.80 3.01
N GLY A 142 -13.09 6.55 3.24
CA GLY A 142 -12.82 7.13 4.56
C GLY A 142 -11.97 6.28 5.51
N HIS A 143 -11.20 5.31 4.99
CA HIS A 143 -10.22 4.59 5.78
C HIS A 143 -9.05 5.52 6.18
N PRO A 144 -8.59 5.56 7.46
CA PRO A 144 -7.52 6.47 7.88
C PRO A 144 -6.22 6.27 7.08
N ASP A 145 -5.84 5.04 6.79
CA ASP A 145 -4.63 4.75 6.02
C ASP A 145 -4.74 5.19 4.56
N HIS A 146 -5.94 5.18 3.95
CA HIS A 146 -6.15 5.70 2.61
C HIS A 146 -5.98 7.23 2.57
N PHE A 147 -6.53 7.95 3.56
CA PHE A 147 -6.27 9.38 3.74
C PHE A 147 -4.78 9.66 3.87
N HIS A 148 -4.10 8.88 4.72
CA HIS A 148 -2.68 9.11 4.99
C HIS A 148 -1.82 8.76 3.77
N THR A 149 -2.14 7.69 3.04
CA THR A 149 -1.49 7.32 1.78
C THR A 149 -1.61 8.45 0.74
N HIS A 150 -2.81 9.06 0.59
CA HIS A 150 -2.99 10.23 -0.28
C HIS A 150 -2.06 11.37 0.14
N ARG A 151 -2.04 11.74 1.43
CA ARG A 151 -1.20 12.83 1.94
C ARG A 151 0.28 12.56 1.71
N VAL A 152 0.74 11.34 1.98
CA VAL A 152 2.12 10.90 1.75
C VAL A 152 2.49 10.97 0.27
N ALA A 153 1.61 10.50 -0.61
CA ALA A 153 1.83 10.53 -2.06
C ALA A 153 1.93 11.96 -2.59
N MET A 154 0.98 12.84 -2.22
CA MET A 154 0.98 14.24 -2.65
C MET A 154 2.20 14.99 -2.12
N HIS A 155 2.56 14.79 -0.84
CA HIS A 155 3.72 15.45 -0.25
C HIS A 155 5.04 14.95 -0.87
N ALA A 156 5.17 13.65 -1.11
CA ALA A 156 6.37 13.09 -1.74
C ALA A 156 6.56 13.61 -3.18
N VAL A 157 5.48 13.76 -3.95
CA VAL A 157 5.53 14.34 -5.31
C VAL A 157 5.95 15.81 -5.25
N GLN A 158 5.42 16.60 -4.32
CA GLN A 158 5.84 18.00 -4.12
C GLN A 158 7.33 18.11 -3.77
N LEU A 159 7.86 17.21 -2.94
CA LEU A 159 9.28 17.17 -2.58
C LEU A 159 10.18 16.68 -3.72
N ALA A 160 9.61 15.99 -4.69
CA ALA A 160 10.37 15.49 -5.84
C ALA A 160 10.73 16.59 -6.85
N GLY A 161 9.98 17.69 -6.90
CA GLY A 161 10.17 18.86 -7.77
C GLY A 161 9.38 18.74 -9.05
#